data_8ea35bab00c71f73af73279d30c62685
#
_entry.id   8ea35bab00c71f73af73279d30c62685
#
_cell.length_a   1.000
_cell.length_b   1.000
_cell.length_c   1.000
_cell.angle_alpha   90.00
_cell.angle_beta   90.00
_cell.angle_gamma   90.00
#
_symmetry.space_group_name_H-M   'P 1'
#
loop_
_entity.id
_entity.type
_entity.pdbx_description
1 polymer ?
#
loop_
_entity_poly.entity_id
_entity_poly.type
_entity_poly.pdbx_seq_one_letter_code
_entity_poly.pdbx_strand_id
1 'polypeptide(L)'
;LYNFGTEGESYTVVDGQPVYTDLVLNNPDGLSATQAIAGYARACYNGPFVQAEEYAEQYYTTQEQKDAIAIWSDTNMGEYVIPPVTATPDEAKEIASYMAEITTYRDQETIKFIYGDRSFDEWDDYVAAIEKMGLARVLELKEASLERYKNR
;
A
#
# COMPACT_ATOMS: atom_id res chain seq x y z
N LEU A 1 7.27 17.82 -13.11
CA LEU A 1 6.38 17.18 -14.10
C LEU A 1 5.64 15.98 -13.50
N TYR A 2 6.32 14.95 -12.94
CA TYR A 2 5.67 13.73 -12.46
C TYR A 2 4.72 13.94 -11.28
N ASN A 3 5.04 14.85 -10.36
CA ASN A 3 4.22 15.12 -9.19
C ASN A 3 3.20 16.25 -9.42
N PHE A 4 3.60 17.32 -10.09
CA PHE A 4 2.83 18.56 -10.12
C PHE A 4 2.27 18.92 -11.51
N GLY A 5 2.78 18.30 -12.59
CA GLY A 5 2.34 18.57 -13.95
C GLY A 5 3.05 19.78 -14.58
N THR A 6 2.27 20.75 -15.08
CA THR A 6 2.75 21.90 -15.85
C THR A 6 2.71 23.16 -15.02
N GLU A 7 3.86 23.84 -14.87
CA GLU A 7 3.94 25.14 -14.18
C GLU A 7 3.13 26.21 -14.92
N GLY A 8 2.39 26.98 -14.13
CA GLY A 8 1.48 27.99 -14.66
C GLY A 8 0.08 27.46 -15.03
N GLU A 9 -0.09 26.12 -15.11
CA GLU A 9 -1.39 25.49 -15.34
C GLU A 9 -1.84 24.72 -14.09
N SER A 10 -1.23 23.55 -13.83
CA SER A 10 -1.63 22.69 -12.72
C SER A 10 -0.98 23.08 -11.39
N TYR A 11 0.15 23.78 -11.41
CA TYR A 11 0.81 24.29 -10.21
C TYR A 11 1.52 25.62 -10.46
N THR A 12 1.80 26.32 -9.37
CA THR A 12 2.68 27.51 -9.33
C THR A 12 3.72 27.32 -8.24
N VAL A 13 4.78 28.14 -8.26
CA VAL A 13 5.78 28.14 -7.20
C VAL A 13 5.54 29.31 -6.26
N VAL A 14 5.30 29.00 -4.97
CA VAL A 14 5.09 29.98 -3.90
C VAL A 14 6.17 29.76 -2.84
N ASP A 15 6.96 30.74 -2.55
CA ASP A 15 8.09 30.66 -1.59
C ASP A 15 9.04 29.48 -1.84
N GLY A 16 9.24 29.13 -3.12
CA GLY A 16 10.12 28.03 -3.53
C GLY A 16 9.45 26.64 -3.48
N GLN A 17 8.19 26.54 -3.06
CA GLN A 17 7.43 25.29 -3.00
C GLN A 17 6.38 25.21 -4.10
N PRO A 18 6.20 24.06 -4.74
CA PRO A 18 5.15 23.87 -5.72
C PRO A 18 3.78 23.77 -5.03
N VAL A 19 2.85 24.60 -5.46
CA VAL A 19 1.47 24.66 -4.95
C VAL A 19 0.50 24.45 -6.10
N TYR A 20 -0.44 23.53 -5.95
CA TYR A 20 -1.47 23.31 -6.95
C TYR A 20 -2.36 24.54 -7.14
N THR A 21 -2.74 24.78 -8.39
CA THR A 21 -3.69 25.85 -8.75
C THR A 21 -5.13 25.42 -8.46
N ASP A 22 -6.05 26.37 -8.52
CA ASP A 22 -7.49 26.12 -8.43
C ASP A 22 -7.99 25.16 -9.52
N LEU A 23 -7.29 25.06 -10.65
CA LEU A 23 -7.59 24.06 -11.67
C LEU A 23 -7.51 22.62 -11.13
N VAL A 24 -6.66 22.39 -10.13
CA VAL A 24 -6.52 21.10 -9.46
C VAL A 24 -7.33 21.03 -8.18
N LEU A 25 -7.21 22.03 -7.29
CA LEU A 25 -7.80 21.99 -5.95
C LEU A 25 -9.30 22.32 -5.92
N ASN A 26 -9.74 23.24 -6.80
CA ASN A 26 -11.11 23.75 -6.91
C ASN A 26 -11.58 23.65 -8.37
N ASN A 27 -11.44 22.47 -8.96
CA ASN A 27 -11.68 22.26 -10.38
C ASN A 27 -13.09 22.73 -10.81
N PRO A 28 -13.21 23.57 -11.86
CA PRO A 28 -14.48 24.14 -12.28
C PRO A 28 -15.50 23.12 -12.80
N ASP A 29 -15.04 21.94 -13.23
CA ASP A 29 -15.90 20.84 -13.67
C ASP A 29 -16.29 19.90 -12.52
N GLY A 30 -15.94 20.24 -11.28
CA GLY A 30 -16.27 19.46 -10.08
C GLY A 30 -15.44 18.16 -9.92
N LEU A 31 -14.31 18.07 -10.61
CA LEU A 31 -13.39 16.95 -10.43
C LEU A 31 -12.71 17.03 -9.07
N SER A 32 -12.48 15.89 -8.44
CA SER A 32 -11.60 15.83 -7.27
C SER A 32 -10.15 16.19 -7.66
N ALA A 33 -9.34 16.66 -6.71
CA ALA A 33 -7.94 16.99 -6.97
C ALA A 33 -7.18 15.84 -7.64
N THR A 34 -7.42 14.59 -7.22
CA THR A 34 -6.82 13.41 -7.83
C THR A 34 -7.24 13.22 -9.29
N GLN A 35 -8.50 13.45 -9.61
CA GLN A 35 -9.00 13.36 -10.99
C GLN A 35 -8.46 14.50 -11.86
N ALA A 36 -8.42 15.71 -11.33
CA ALA A 36 -7.92 16.87 -12.06
C ALA A 36 -6.41 16.73 -12.37
N ILE A 37 -5.59 16.36 -11.37
CA ILE A 37 -4.14 16.20 -11.58
C ILE A 37 -3.79 15.03 -12.49
N ALA A 38 -4.63 14.01 -12.59
CA ALA A 38 -4.40 12.87 -13.49
C ALA A 38 -4.28 13.29 -14.97
N GLY A 39 -4.87 14.41 -15.36
CA GLY A 39 -4.72 15.00 -16.69
C GLY A 39 -3.34 15.64 -16.94
N TYR A 40 -2.59 15.98 -15.91
CA TYR A 40 -1.33 16.71 -15.98
C TYR A 40 -0.11 15.93 -15.51
N ALA A 41 -0.28 15.04 -14.55
CA ALA A 41 0.82 14.33 -13.91
C ALA A 41 0.48 12.87 -13.61
N ARG A 42 1.52 12.06 -13.34
CA ARG A 42 1.39 10.65 -12.97
C ARG A 42 1.45 10.41 -11.46
N ALA A 43 1.47 11.44 -10.65
CA ALA A 43 1.60 11.33 -9.20
C ALA A 43 0.49 10.49 -8.53
N CYS A 44 -0.70 10.45 -9.13
CA CYS A 44 -1.81 9.64 -8.66
C CYS A 44 -1.68 8.13 -8.91
N TYR A 45 -0.62 7.67 -9.57
CA TYR A 45 -0.38 6.27 -9.90
C TYR A 45 0.85 5.72 -9.18
N ASN A 46 0.80 4.45 -8.83
CA ASN A 46 1.97 3.71 -8.39
C ASN A 46 2.93 3.51 -9.58
N GLY A 47 4.18 3.90 -9.42
CA GLY A 47 5.18 3.77 -10.47
C GLY A 47 6.60 3.92 -9.94
N PRO A 48 7.62 3.72 -10.78
CA PRO A 48 9.02 3.82 -10.41
C PRO A 48 9.50 5.28 -10.39
N PHE A 49 8.79 6.15 -9.70
CA PHE A 49 9.13 7.56 -9.52
C PHE A 49 9.00 7.94 -8.04
N VAL A 50 9.74 8.96 -7.64
CA VAL A 50 9.67 9.50 -6.30
C VAL A 50 8.47 10.44 -6.21
N GLN A 51 7.56 10.15 -5.29
CA GLN A 51 6.51 11.10 -4.91
C GLN A 51 7.11 12.17 -4.00
N ALA A 52 6.87 13.42 -4.33
CA ALA A 52 7.20 14.52 -3.43
C ALA A 52 6.19 14.55 -2.28
N GLU A 53 6.67 14.80 -1.07
CA GLU A 53 5.83 14.84 0.13
C GLU A 53 4.76 15.93 0.01
N GLU A 54 5.15 17.09 -0.49
CA GLU A 54 4.30 18.27 -0.67
C GLU A 54 3.12 18.03 -1.63
N TYR A 55 3.25 17.06 -2.53
CA TYR A 55 2.15 16.68 -3.41
C TYR A 55 0.99 16.04 -2.64
N ALA A 56 1.30 15.13 -1.73
CA ALA A 56 0.28 14.41 -0.96
C ALA A 56 -0.43 15.32 0.06
N GLU A 57 0.31 16.22 0.71
CA GLU A 57 -0.23 17.12 1.73
C GLU A 57 -1.33 18.05 1.23
N GLN A 58 -1.32 18.40 -0.05
CA GLN A 58 -2.32 19.29 -0.64
C GLN A 58 -3.69 18.64 -0.82
N TYR A 59 -3.78 17.30 -0.78
CA TYR A 59 -5.06 16.59 -0.78
C TYR A 59 -5.74 16.57 0.59
N TYR A 60 -4.99 16.82 1.65
CA TYR A 60 -5.50 16.77 3.01
C TYR A 60 -5.90 18.18 3.45
N THR A 61 -7.20 18.39 3.52
CA THR A 61 -7.79 19.73 3.75
C THR A 61 -7.99 20.05 5.22
N THR A 62 -7.99 19.03 6.10
CA THR A 62 -8.18 19.24 7.55
C THR A 62 -6.88 18.95 8.34
N GLN A 63 -6.76 19.62 9.49
CA GLN A 63 -5.60 19.41 10.37
C GLN A 63 -5.56 17.98 10.91
N GLU A 64 -6.72 17.38 11.20
CA GLU A 64 -6.81 16.00 11.68
C GLU A 64 -6.25 14.99 10.66
N GLN A 65 -6.46 15.23 9.36
CA GLN A 65 -5.89 14.39 8.31
C GLN A 65 -4.35 14.49 8.28
N LYS A 66 -3.81 15.70 8.42
CA LYS A 66 -2.35 15.93 8.45
C LYS A 66 -1.72 15.32 9.70
N ASP A 67 -2.35 15.48 10.86
CA ASP A 67 -1.90 14.87 12.12
C ASP A 67 -1.92 13.34 12.04
N ALA A 68 -2.94 12.76 11.41
CA ALA A 68 -3.03 11.32 11.20
C ALA A 68 -1.88 10.79 10.33
N ILE A 69 -1.48 11.52 9.27
CA ILE A 69 -0.34 11.14 8.43
C ILE A 69 0.96 11.17 9.23
N ALA A 70 1.18 12.21 10.02
CA ALA A 70 2.36 12.32 10.87
C ALA A 70 2.46 11.13 11.83
N ILE A 71 1.35 10.75 12.48
CA ILE A 71 1.28 9.58 13.37
C ILE A 71 1.56 8.28 12.60
N TRP A 72 0.97 8.11 11.42
CA TRP A 72 1.14 6.89 10.61
C TRP A 72 2.52 6.78 9.96
N SER A 73 3.21 7.90 9.75
CA SER A 73 4.59 7.93 9.24
C SER A 73 5.61 7.58 10.32
N ASP A 74 5.30 7.83 11.59
CA ASP A 74 6.15 7.48 12.73
C ASP A 74 6.00 6.00 13.10
N THR A 75 6.48 5.13 12.20
CA THR A 75 6.43 3.68 12.37
C THR A 75 7.78 3.05 12.07
N ASN A 76 8.04 1.91 12.68
CA ASN A 76 9.18 1.06 12.35
C ASN A 76 8.87 0.03 11.24
N MET A 77 7.85 0.28 10.43
CA MET A 77 7.40 -0.62 9.38
C MET A 77 8.54 -1.04 8.44
N GLY A 78 9.48 -0.13 8.16
CA GLY A 78 10.64 -0.41 7.31
C GLY A 78 11.53 -1.56 7.80
N GLU A 79 11.51 -1.89 9.09
CA GLU A 79 12.23 -3.01 9.68
C GLU A 79 11.56 -4.36 9.41
N TYR A 80 10.23 -4.35 9.16
CA TYR A 80 9.40 -5.55 9.02
C TYR A 80 8.90 -5.78 7.60
N VAL A 81 9.04 -4.81 6.70
CA VAL A 81 8.64 -4.96 5.30
C VAL A 81 9.69 -5.76 4.53
N ILE A 82 9.28 -6.90 4.01
CA ILE A 82 10.12 -7.70 3.10
C ILE A 82 10.26 -6.93 1.78
N PRO A 83 11.49 -6.72 1.28
CA PRO A 83 11.68 -6.11 -0.04
C PRO A 83 11.03 -6.97 -1.13
N PRO A 84 10.79 -6.40 -2.34
CA PRO A 84 10.21 -7.16 -3.45
C PRO A 84 11.16 -8.28 -3.90
N VAL A 85 11.01 -9.45 -3.29
CA VAL A 85 11.80 -10.66 -3.59
C VAL A 85 11.09 -11.52 -4.63
N THR A 86 11.87 -12.20 -5.47
CA THR A 86 11.36 -13.09 -6.49
C THR A 86 11.64 -14.54 -6.14
N ALA A 87 10.60 -15.34 -6.06
CA ALA A 87 10.70 -16.78 -5.94
C ALA A 87 11.15 -17.42 -7.27
N THR A 88 11.80 -18.57 -7.22
CA THR A 88 12.03 -19.37 -8.43
C THR A 88 10.69 -19.90 -8.99
N PRO A 89 10.63 -20.32 -10.27
CA PRO A 89 9.37 -20.84 -10.85
C PRO A 89 8.77 -22.02 -10.07
N ASP A 90 9.61 -22.90 -9.52
CA ASP A 90 9.12 -24.04 -8.74
C ASP A 90 8.64 -23.64 -7.35
N GLU A 91 9.36 -22.76 -6.67
CA GLU A 91 8.93 -22.16 -5.40
C GLU A 91 7.61 -21.39 -5.58
N ALA A 92 7.49 -20.62 -6.66
CA ALA A 92 6.28 -19.86 -6.93
C ALA A 92 5.05 -20.75 -7.13
N LYS A 93 5.19 -21.91 -7.79
CA LYS A 93 4.12 -22.89 -7.93
C LYS A 93 3.73 -23.51 -6.59
N GLU A 94 4.74 -23.87 -5.79
CA GLU A 94 4.52 -24.45 -4.46
C GLU A 94 3.83 -23.45 -3.53
N ILE A 95 4.32 -22.20 -3.48
CA ILE A 95 3.69 -21.11 -2.71
C ILE A 95 2.24 -20.89 -3.17
N ALA A 96 1.99 -20.82 -4.48
CA ALA A 96 0.65 -20.59 -5.01
C ALA A 96 -0.32 -21.71 -4.61
N SER A 97 0.14 -22.96 -4.57
CA SER A 97 -0.69 -24.10 -4.15
C SER A 97 -1.15 -23.97 -2.69
N TYR A 98 -0.22 -23.74 -1.76
CA TYR A 98 -0.57 -23.55 -0.35
C TYR A 98 -1.40 -22.29 -0.12
N MET A 99 -1.00 -21.18 -0.72
CA MET A 99 -1.68 -19.90 -0.53
C MET A 99 -3.11 -19.88 -1.09
N ALA A 100 -3.45 -20.72 -2.06
CA ALA A 100 -4.82 -20.82 -2.54
C ALA A 100 -5.78 -21.30 -1.43
N GLU A 101 -5.39 -22.33 -0.68
CA GLU A 101 -6.17 -22.82 0.46
C GLU A 101 -6.15 -21.84 1.63
N ILE A 102 -4.97 -21.38 2.01
CA ILE A 102 -4.79 -20.45 3.15
C ILE A 102 -5.59 -19.16 2.92
N THR A 103 -5.52 -18.58 1.72
CA THR A 103 -6.24 -17.34 1.40
C THR A 103 -7.75 -17.55 1.46
N THR A 104 -8.24 -18.65 0.87
CA THR A 104 -9.68 -18.97 0.88
C THR A 104 -10.19 -19.13 2.32
N TYR A 105 -9.49 -19.89 3.13
CA TYR A 105 -9.85 -20.10 4.54
C TYR A 105 -9.80 -18.78 5.32
N ARG A 106 -8.68 -18.04 5.20
CA ARG A 106 -8.52 -16.73 5.85
C ARG A 106 -9.69 -15.79 5.53
N ASP A 107 -10.03 -15.65 4.26
CA ASP A 107 -11.06 -14.70 3.83
C ASP A 107 -12.44 -15.11 4.34
N GLN A 108 -12.76 -16.40 4.33
CA GLN A 108 -14.00 -16.93 4.89
C GLN A 108 -14.11 -16.72 6.40
N GLU A 109 -13.04 -17.04 7.13
CA GLU A 109 -13.05 -16.92 8.59
C GLU A 109 -12.99 -15.46 9.07
N THR A 110 -12.27 -14.59 8.34
CA THR A 110 -12.27 -13.15 8.63
C THR A 110 -13.68 -12.58 8.61
N ILE A 111 -14.50 -12.95 7.62
CA ILE A 111 -15.90 -12.52 7.53
C ILE A 111 -16.70 -13.01 8.73
N LYS A 112 -16.50 -14.25 9.19
CA LYS A 112 -17.20 -14.79 10.38
C LYS A 112 -16.83 -14.04 11.65
N PHE A 113 -15.54 -13.69 11.83
CA PHE A 113 -15.12 -12.86 12.96
C PHE A 113 -15.75 -11.46 12.92
N ILE A 114 -15.82 -10.83 11.74
CA ILE A 114 -16.44 -9.50 11.58
C ILE A 114 -17.92 -9.52 11.89
N TYR A 115 -18.65 -10.54 11.45
CA TYR A 115 -20.09 -10.67 11.71
C TYR A 115 -20.43 -11.26 13.08
N GLY A 116 -19.44 -11.76 13.83
CA GLY A 116 -19.64 -12.39 15.13
C GLY A 116 -20.14 -13.84 15.05
N ASP A 117 -20.11 -14.45 13.86
CA ASP A 117 -20.44 -15.87 13.64
C ASP A 117 -19.36 -16.80 14.18
N ARG A 118 -18.17 -16.23 14.44
CA ARG A 118 -17.04 -16.89 15.10
C ARG A 118 -16.50 -16.02 16.22
N SER A 119 -16.36 -16.59 17.42
CA SER A 119 -15.81 -15.89 18.58
C SER A 119 -14.31 -15.69 18.46
N PHE A 120 -13.78 -14.56 18.95
CA PHE A 120 -12.34 -14.35 19.12
C PHE A 120 -11.69 -15.31 20.13
N ASP A 121 -12.48 -15.98 20.98
CA ASP A 121 -11.97 -17.07 21.83
C ASP A 121 -11.44 -18.26 21.00
N GLU A 122 -11.85 -18.38 19.74
CA GLU A 122 -11.37 -19.39 18.78
C GLU A 122 -10.20 -18.92 17.92
N TRP A 123 -9.55 -17.82 18.28
CA TRP A 123 -8.45 -17.25 17.49
C TRP A 123 -7.27 -18.22 17.35
N ASP A 124 -6.91 -18.92 18.43
CA ASP A 124 -5.81 -19.89 18.43
C ASP A 124 -6.13 -21.08 17.51
N ASP A 125 -7.36 -21.55 17.49
CA ASP A 125 -7.81 -22.60 16.56
C ASP A 125 -7.73 -22.13 15.09
N TYR A 126 -8.08 -20.88 14.84
CA TYR A 126 -7.95 -20.28 13.50
C TYR A 126 -6.49 -20.24 13.05
N VAL A 127 -5.58 -19.79 13.90
CA VAL A 127 -4.14 -19.73 13.60
C VAL A 127 -3.60 -21.16 13.38
N ALA A 128 -3.92 -22.10 14.26
CA ALA A 128 -3.49 -23.49 14.14
C ALA A 128 -4.01 -24.17 12.85
N ALA A 129 -5.18 -23.81 12.38
CA ALA A 129 -5.71 -24.30 11.10
C ALA A 129 -4.87 -23.81 9.91
N ILE A 130 -4.50 -22.51 9.89
CA ILE A 130 -3.63 -21.94 8.85
C ILE A 130 -2.22 -22.59 8.88
N GLU A 131 -1.67 -22.83 10.05
CA GLU A 131 -0.38 -23.53 10.20
C GLU A 131 -0.43 -24.95 9.60
N LYS A 132 -1.49 -25.70 9.87
CA LYS A 132 -1.72 -27.05 9.31
C LYS A 132 -1.88 -27.06 7.79
N MET A 133 -2.32 -25.97 7.19
CA MET A 133 -2.42 -25.80 5.73
C MET A 133 -1.06 -25.58 5.05
N GLY A 134 0.04 -25.59 5.81
CA GLY A 134 1.39 -25.52 5.27
C GLY A 134 2.01 -24.12 5.30
N LEU A 135 1.53 -23.22 6.16
CA LEU A 135 2.11 -21.88 6.31
C LEU A 135 3.62 -21.91 6.58
N ALA A 136 4.09 -22.83 7.42
CA ALA A 136 5.52 -22.97 7.72
C ALA A 136 6.35 -23.17 6.43
N ARG A 137 5.87 -24.01 5.51
CA ARG A 137 6.56 -24.25 4.23
C ARG A 137 6.55 -23.01 3.35
N VAL A 138 5.47 -22.23 3.32
CA VAL A 138 5.41 -20.94 2.60
C VAL A 138 6.45 -19.97 3.16
N LEU A 139 6.58 -19.88 4.49
CA LEU A 139 7.57 -19.01 5.14
C LEU A 139 9.01 -19.43 4.77
N GLU A 140 9.36 -20.72 4.84
CA GLU A 140 10.67 -21.22 4.41
C GLU A 140 11.02 -20.79 2.97
N LEU A 141 10.08 -20.91 2.03
CA LEU A 141 10.29 -20.53 0.64
C LEU A 141 10.45 -19.01 0.47
N LYS A 142 9.72 -18.23 1.26
CA LYS A 142 9.86 -16.76 1.29
C LYS A 142 11.19 -16.34 1.90
N GLU A 143 11.63 -16.97 2.97
CA GLU A 143 12.94 -16.76 3.59
C GLU A 143 14.08 -17.09 2.63
N ALA A 144 14.01 -18.21 1.92
CA ALA A 144 14.98 -18.57 0.89
C ALA A 144 15.06 -17.52 -0.23
N SER A 145 13.92 -16.95 -0.62
CA SER A 145 13.89 -15.85 -1.59
C SER A 145 14.53 -14.57 -1.04
N LEU A 146 14.31 -14.25 0.23
CA LEU A 146 14.92 -13.12 0.90
C LEU A 146 16.44 -13.26 1.04
N GLU A 147 16.91 -14.45 1.40
CA GLU A 147 18.35 -14.72 1.50
C GLU A 147 19.04 -14.59 0.14
N ARG A 148 18.44 -15.07 -0.95
CA ARG A 148 18.97 -14.84 -2.30
C ARG A 148 19.03 -13.35 -2.66
N TYR A 149 18.04 -12.59 -2.23
CA TYR A 149 18.01 -11.14 -2.43
C TYR A 149 19.14 -10.42 -1.71
N LYS A 150 19.42 -10.78 -0.46
CA LYS A 150 20.49 -10.18 0.35
C LYS A 150 21.91 -10.51 -0.19
N ASN A 151 22.06 -11.65 -0.84
CA ASN A 151 23.36 -12.18 -1.30
C ASN A 151 23.65 -11.94 -2.79
N ARG A 152 22.96 -11.00 -3.44
CA ARG A 152 23.18 -10.63 -4.86
C ARG A 152 24.16 -9.47 -5.02
#